data_3b867685bc97745a0d68f3f2671739a3
#
_entry.id   3b867685bc97745a0d68f3f2671739a3
#
_cell.length_a   1.000
_cell.length_b   1.000
_cell.length_c   1.000
_cell.angle_alpha   90.00
_cell.angle_beta   90.00
_cell.angle_gamma   90.00
#
_symmetry.space_group_name_H-M   'P 1'
#
loop_
_entity.id
_entity.type
_entity.pdbx_description
1 polymer ?
#
loop_
_entity_poly.entity_id
_entity_poly.type
_entity_poly.pdbx_seq_one_letter_code
_entity_poly.pdbx_strand_id
1 'polypeptide(L)'
;MTMDNHHDDYVVAWLGDLGRDLHYSERVHWRSHNIAPCGRMSDVFFKRQICGQPTDSKHPDVQLQHRFPAFSTHCEKRLGWSPFLALADEDQHCFSALRIPATNGQKEFDDLVLGLTKALVDSLNEREFVKRIPTDERQGLEGGITFFEQALAAVGAEGYREHVQFLRDLQDLRSTGVAHRKGRSYEKAGRRFKTDTEPLSKVFREMLVAALNLLEYLQGVVDTGLFDATPED
;
A
#
# COMPACT_ATOMS: atom_id res chain seq x y z
N MET A 1 13.98 -0.85 -20.24
CA MET A 1 13.00 -1.96 -20.14
C MET A 1 11.88 -1.52 -19.22
N THR A 2 10.62 -1.70 -19.59
CA THR A 2 9.43 -1.27 -18.80
C THR A 2 8.41 -2.40 -18.78
N MET A 3 7.70 -2.55 -17.65
CA MET A 3 6.55 -3.46 -17.57
C MET A 3 5.33 -2.78 -18.18
N ASP A 4 4.47 -3.55 -18.84
CA ASP A 4 3.22 -3.05 -19.40
C ASP A 4 2.11 -3.08 -18.33
N ASN A 5 1.43 -1.95 -18.11
CA ASN A 5 0.33 -1.88 -17.13
C ASN A 5 -0.93 -2.66 -17.55
N HIS A 6 -1.02 -3.08 -18.80
CA HIS A 6 -2.18 -3.81 -19.31
C HIS A 6 -1.95 -5.32 -19.42
N HIS A 7 -0.69 -5.76 -19.25
CA HIS A 7 -0.28 -7.15 -19.39
C HIS A 7 0.73 -7.51 -18.30
N ASP A 8 0.28 -8.25 -17.33
CA ASP A 8 1.09 -8.64 -16.16
C ASP A 8 2.30 -9.52 -16.56
N ASP A 9 2.23 -10.20 -17.71
CA ASP A 9 3.24 -11.14 -18.17
C ASP A 9 4.20 -10.58 -19.23
N TYR A 10 4.05 -9.29 -19.60
CA TYR A 10 4.86 -8.71 -20.68
C TYR A 10 5.82 -7.65 -20.20
N VAL A 11 7.04 -7.76 -20.70
CA VAL A 11 8.06 -6.74 -20.56
C VAL A 11 8.29 -6.09 -21.93
N VAL A 12 8.28 -4.77 -21.95
CA VAL A 12 8.46 -3.96 -23.16
C VAL A 12 9.86 -3.36 -23.16
N ALA A 13 10.58 -3.50 -24.25
CA ALA A 13 11.90 -2.90 -24.45
C ALA A 13 12.05 -2.39 -25.88
N TRP A 14 12.83 -1.31 -26.04
CA TRP A 14 13.30 -0.90 -27.35
C TRP A 14 14.31 -1.93 -27.89
N LEU A 15 14.14 -2.35 -29.14
CA LEU A 15 15.10 -3.26 -29.80
C LEU A 15 16.50 -2.65 -29.86
N GLY A 16 16.60 -1.31 -30.00
CA GLY A 16 17.88 -0.60 -29.96
C GLY A 16 18.59 -0.73 -28.61
N ASP A 17 17.86 -0.65 -27.50
CA ASP A 17 18.41 -0.83 -26.15
C ASP A 17 18.88 -2.27 -25.95
N LEU A 18 18.09 -3.26 -26.37
CA LEU A 18 18.49 -4.67 -26.34
C LEU A 18 19.76 -4.91 -27.18
N GLY A 19 19.84 -4.25 -28.35
CA GLY A 19 21.02 -4.33 -29.22
C GLY A 19 22.27 -3.70 -28.61
N ARG A 20 22.14 -2.65 -27.82
CA ARG A 20 23.24 -1.94 -27.18
C ARG A 20 23.68 -2.61 -25.87
N ASP A 21 22.73 -2.99 -25.04
CA ASP A 21 22.97 -3.32 -23.63
C ASP A 21 23.15 -4.83 -23.38
N LEU A 22 22.71 -5.70 -24.32
CA LEU A 22 22.87 -7.14 -24.21
C LEU A 22 24.16 -7.64 -24.85
N HIS A 23 24.80 -8.61 -24.19
CA HIS A 23 25.93 -9.30 -24.78
C HIS A 23 25.51 -10.08 -26.02
N TYR A 24 26.48 -10.37 -26.95
CA TYR A 24 26.19 -11.03 -28.22
C TYR A 24 25.45 -12.37 -28.08
N SER A 25 25.87 -13.20 -27.12
CA SER A 25 25.23 -14.50 -26.84
C SER A 25 23.77 -14.36 -26.42
N GLU A 26 23.46 -13.34 -25.61
CA GLU A 26 22.08 -13.06 -25.16
C GLU A 26 21.23 -12.56 -26.34
N ARG A 27 21.79 -11.70 -27.19
CA ARG A 27 21.08 -11.26 -28.41
C ARG A 27 20.77 -12.43 -29.34
N VAL A 28 21.69 -13.40 -29.51
CA VAL A 28 21.42 -14.60 -30.29
C VAL A 28 20.33 -15.45 -29.66
N HIS A 29 20.36 -15.62 -28.32
CA HIS A 29 19.33 -16.32 -27.57
C HIS A 29 17.96 -15.70 -27.81
N TRP A 30 17.81 -14.41 -27.58
CA TRP A 30 16.53 -13.72 -27.76
C TRP A 30 16.02 -13.75 -29.22
N ARG A 31 16.91 -13.66 -30.18
CA ARG A 31 16.54 -13.80 -31.60
C ARG A 31 15.98 -15.18 -31.95
N SER A 32 16.39 -16.23 -31.25
CA SER A 32 15.86 -17.58 -31.47
C SER A 32 14.41 -17.75 -31.01
N HIS A 33 13.93 -16.86 -30.13
CA HIS A 33 12.55 -16.81 -29.63
C HIS A 33 11.68 -15.77 -30.35
N ASN A 34 12.19 -15.18 -31.43
CA ASN A 34 11.47 -14.16 -32.18
C ASN A 34 10.25 -14.75 -32.87
N ILE A 35 9.10 -14.08 -32.76
CA ILE A 35 7.88 -14.44 -33.44
C ILE A 35 7.44 -13.30 -34.35
N ALA A 36 6.58 -13.60 -35.31
CA ALA A 36 6.00 -12.55 -36.16
C ALA A 36 5.27 -11.53 -35.31
N PRO A 37 5.42 -10.21 -35.58
CA PRO A 37 4.72 -9.19 -34.83
C PRO A 37 3.20 -9.37 -35.00
N CYS A 38 2.51 -9.41 -33.87
CA CYS A 38 1.03 -9.45 -33.80
C CYS A 38 0.53 -8.45 -32.75
N GLY A 39 -0.62 -7.86 -33.01
CA GLY A 39 -1.21 -6.92 -32.06
C GLY A 39 -0.78 -5.48 -32.27
N ARG A 40 -1.09 -4.66 -31.26
CA ARG A 40 -0.81 -3.21 -31.24
C ARG A 40 0.34 -2.91 -30.30
N MET A 41 0.93 -1.73 -30.44
CA MET A 41 1.88 -1.20 -29.47
C MET A 41 1.19 -1.04 -28.10
N SER A 42 1.91 -1.34 -27.02
CA SER A 42 1.44 -1.09 -25.67
C SER A 42 1.05 0.39 -25.47
N ASP A 43 -0.14 0.65 -24.95
CA ASP A 43 -0.63 2.00 -24.70
C ASP A 43 0.24 2.76 -23.70
N VAL A 44 0.76 2.05 -22.69
CA VAL A 44 1.66 2.64 -21.69
C VAL A 44 2.98 3.03 -22.33
N PHE A 45 3.53 2.15 -23.14
CA PHE A 45 4.78 2.42 -23.86
C PHE A 45 4.60 3.59 -24.84
N PHE A 46 3.50 3.60 -25.59
CA PHE A 46 3.16 4.68 -26.51
C PHE A 46 3.05 6.02 -25.78
N LYS A 47 2.25 6.08 -24.70
CA LYS A 47 2.10 7.31 -23.92
C LYS A 47 3.41 7.81 -23.34
N ARG A 48 4.21 6.93 -22.71
CA ARG A 48 5.47 7.31 -22.06
C ARG A 48 6.57 7.67 -23.06
N GLN A 49 6.77 6.85 -24.08
CA GLN A 49 7.93 6.97 -24.96
C GLN A 49 7.68 7.82 -26.20
N ILE A 50 6.46 7.85 -26.70
CA ILE A 50 6.10 8.60 -27.90
C ILE A 50 5.45 9.94 -27.55
N CYS A 51 4.47 9.92 -26.62
CA CYS A 51 3.76 11.13 -26.26
C CYS A 51 4.41 11.92 -25.12
N GLY A 52 5.42 11.38 -24.43
CA GLY A 52 6.06 12.01 -23.27
C GLY A 52 5.10 12.20 -22.07
N GLN A 53 3.99 11.44 -22.03
CA GLN A 53 2.99 11.55 -20.98
C GLN A 53 3.31 10.59 -19.82
N PRO A 54 3.23 11.05 -18.56
CA PRO A 54 3.33 10.15 -17.44
C PRO A 54 2.16 9.17 -17.43
N THR A 55 2.42 7.93 -17.06
CA THR A 55 1.39 6.92 -16.84
C THR A 55 1.61 6.27 -15.50
N ASP A 56 0.58 6.27 -14.67
CA ASP A 56 0.61 5.58 -13.39
C ASP A 56 0.52 4.07 -13.59
N SER A 57 1.20 3.33 -12.74
CA SER A 57 1.07 1.89 -12.70
C SER A 57 -0.35 1.51 -12.26
N LYS A 58 -0.91 0.43 -12.82
CA LYS A 58 -2.15 -0.19 -12.32
C LYS A 58 -1.87 -1.21 -11.21
N HIS A 59 -0.60 -1.50 -10.94
CA HIS A 59 -0.19 -2.42 -9.88
C HIS A 59 -0.28 -1.72 -8.51
N PRO A 60 -1.09 -2.22 -7.58
CA PRO A 60 -1.35 -1.53 -6.31
C PRO A 60 -0.10 -1.43 -5.42
N ASP A 61 0.84 -2.36 -5.52
CA ASP A 61 2.13 -2.29 -4.83
C ASP A 61 2.97 -1.10 -5.30
N VAL A 62 3.11 -0.93 -6.61
CA VAL A 62 3.81 0.22 -7.20
C VAL A 62 3.09 1.53 -6.86
N GLN A 63 1.76 1.55 -6.93
CA GLN A 63 0.98 2.73 -6.55
C GLN A 63 1.20 3.09 -5.08
N LEU A 64 1.17 2.12 -4.16
CA LEU A 64 1.36 2.36 -2.74
C LEU A 64 2.76 2.93 -2.44
N GLN A 65 3.81 2.38 -3.07
CA GLN A 65 5.18 2.87 -2.91
C GLN A 65 5.35 4.33 -3.36
N HIS A 66 4.58 4.80 -4.34
CA HIS A 66 4.61 6.19 -4.80
C HIS A 66 3.65 7.09 -4.02
N ARG A 67 2.43 6.64 -3.76
CA ARG A 67 1.38 7.46 -3.14
C ARG A 67 1.60 7.67 -1.65
N PHE A 68 2.13 6.70 -0.92
CA PHE A 68 2.32 6.81 0.52
C PHE A 68 3.30 7.94 0.91
N PRO A 69 4.52 8.04 0.33
CA PRO A 69 5.42 9.17 0.60
C PRO A 69 4.85 10.50 0.12
N ALA A 70 4.18 10.51 -1.06
CA ALA A 70 3.56 11.71 -1.59
C ALA A 70 2.44 12.22 -0.67
N PHE A 71 1.61 11.32 -0.14
CA PHE A 71 0.57 11.62 0.84
C PHE A 71 1.18 12.22 2.13
N SER A 72 2.21 11.60 2.70
CA SER A 72 2.89 12.12 3.90
C SER A 72 3.43 13.53 3.67
N THR A 73 4.10 13.76 2.53
CA THR A 73 4.59 15.10 2.15
C THR A 73 3.46 16.12 1.96
N HIS A 74 2.32 15.69 1.39
CA HIS A 74 1.15 16.55 1.23
C HIS A 74 0.57 16.95 2.59
N CYS A 75 0.39 15.98 3.50
CA CYS A 75 -0.10 16.24 4.85
C CYS A 75 0.82 17.18 5.64
N GLU A 76 2.13 16.96 5.60
CA GLU A 76 3.12 17.83 6.26
C GLU A 76 3.04 19.28 5.76
N LYS A 77 2.87 19.47 4.44
CA LYS A 77 2.73 20.81 3.86
C LYS A 77 1.40 21.48 4.24
N ARG A 78 0.32 20.71 4.31
CA ARG A 78 -1.04 21.23 4.53
C ARG A 78 -1.37 21.43 6.00
N LEU A 79 -0.95 20.50 6.87
CA LEU A 79 -1.30 20.43 8.29
C LEU A 79 -0.11 20.71 9.22
N GLY A 80 1.14 20.64 8.73
CA GLY A 80 2.35 20.64 9.56
C GLY A 80 2.65 19.29 10.24
N TRP A 81 1.91 18.23 9.92
CA TRP A 81 2.08 16.88 10.45
C TRP A 81 1.54 15.84 9.47
N SER A 82 1.90 14.57 9.66
CA SER A 82 1.37 13.46 8.88
C SER A 82 0.61 12.46 9.75
N PRO A 83 -0.51 11.88 9.25
CA PRO A 83 -1.23 10.77 9.92
C PRO A 83 -0.37 9.55 10.20
N PHE A 84 0.69 9.36 9.41
CA PHE A 84 1.66 8.28 9.59
C PHE A 84 3.04 8.88 9.88
N LEU A 85 3.69 8.38 10.92
CA LEU A 85 5.07 8.70 11.24
C LEU A 85 6.02 8.05 10.24
N ALA A 86 7.16 8.67 10.01
CA ALA A 86 8.23 8.03 9.24
C ALA A 86 8.65 6.72 9.94
N LEU A 87 8.82 5.67 9.14
CA LEU A 87 9.36 4.41 9.64
C LEU A 87 10.81 4.63 10.10
N ALA A 88 11.21 3.97 11.20
CA ALA A 88 12.58 3.92 11.62
C ALA A 88 13.48 3.38 10.50
N ASP A 89 14.76 3.80 10.49
CA ASP A 89 15.71 3.40 9.42
C ASP A 89 15.82 1.88 9.30
N GLU A 90 15.76 1.17 10.43
CA GLU A 90 15.78 -0.29 10.48
C GLU A 90 14.52 -0.93 9.84
N ASP A 91 13.41 -0.21 9.77
CA ASP A 91 12.12 -0.71 9.28
C ASP A 91 11.76 -0.22 7.86
N GLN A 92 12.53 0.72 7.29
CA GLN A 92 12.29 1.23 5.93
C GLN A 92 12.30 0.13 4.88
N HIS A 93 13.13 -0.91 5.09
CA HIS A 93 13.17 -2.07 4.20
C HIS A 93 11.84 -2.82 4.15
N CYS A 94 11.04 -2.81 5.22
CA CYS A 94 9.74 -3.45 5.26
C CYS A 94 8.76 -2.81 4.27
N PHE A 95 8.78 -1.47 4.18
CA PHE A 95 7.93 -0.76 3.23
C PHE A 95 8.43 -0.90 1.78
N SER A 96 9.73 -0.74 1.56
CA SER A 96 10.31 -0.87 0.21
C SER A 96 10.22 -2.29 -0.36
N ALA A 97 10.06 -3.31 0.49
CA ALA A 97 9.85 -4.70 0.07
C ALA A 97 8.39 -5.04 -0.26
N LEU A 98 7.43 -4.12 0.00
CA LEU A 98 6.02 -4.36 -0.28
C LEU A 98 5.81 -4.56 -1.78
N ARG A 99 5.27 -5.73 -2.12
CA ARG A 99 4.93 -6.12 -3.49
C ARG A 99 3.82 -7.17 -3.46
N ILE A 100 3.20 -7.40 -4.59
CA ILE A 100 2.33 -8.57 -4.73
C ILE A 100 3.20 -9.82 -4.57
N PRO A 101 2.82 -10.78 -3.70
CA PRO A 101 3.59 -12.02 -3.52
C PRO A 101 3.81 -12.73 -4.86
N ALA A 102 5.04 -13.13 -5.15
CA ALA A 102 5.37 -13.90 -6.34
C ALA A 102 4.89 -15.36 -6.24
N THR A 103 4.68 -15.83 -5.03
CA THR A 103 4.21 -17.20 -4.73
C THR A 103 3.02 -17.16 -3.78
N ASN A 104 2.33 -18.29 -3.63
CA ASN A 104 1.32 -18.45 -2.59
C ASN A 104 1.94 -19.03 -1.29
N GLY A 105 3.24 -18.80 -1.09
CA GLY A 105 3.97 -19.23 0.10
C GLY A 105 3.56 -18.43 1.33
N GLN A 106 3.18 -19.14 2.39
CA GLN A 106 2.70 -18.53 3.64
C GLN A 106 3.74 -17.58 4.27
N LYS A 107 5.02 -17.95 4.23
CA LYS A 107 6.08 -17.13 4.82
C LYS A 107 6.21 -15.78 4.11
N GLU A 108 6.20 -15.78 2.77
CA GLU A 108 6.25 -14.54 1.99
C GLU A 108 5.05 -13.63 2.31
N PHE A 109 3.86 -14.23 2.39
CA PHE A 109 2.65 -13.51 2.76
C PHE A 109 2.74 -12.88 4.16
N ASP A 110 3.18 -13.66 5.17
CA ASP A 110 3.32 -13.18 6.55
C ASP A 110 4.33 -12.03 6.66
N ASP A 111 5.47 -12.12 5.97
CA ASP A 111 6.50 -11.08 5.93
C ASP A 111 5.94 -9.77 5.31
N LEU A 112 5.14 -9.88 4.25
CA LEU A 112 4.51 -8.73 3.60
C LEU A 112 3.38 -8.13 4.43
N VAL A 113 2.57 -8.95 5.11
CA VAL A 113 1.55 -8.49 6.07
C VAL A 113 2.22 -7.73 7.22
N LEU A 114 3.34 -8.22 7.75
CA LEU A 114 4.12 -7.51 8.77
C LEU A 114 4.57 -6.14 8.27
N GLY A 115 5.14 -6.08 7.05
CA GLY A 115 5.58 -4.81 6.45
C GLY A 115 4.45 -3.81 6.28
N LEU A 116 3.30 -4.27 5.77
CA LEU A 116 2.11 -3.43 5.59
C LEU A 116 1.55 -2.94 6.93
N THR A 117 1.54 -3.80 7.95
CA THR A 117 1.08 -3.42 9.31
C THR A 117 2.00 -2.37 9.92
N LYS A 118 3.32 -2.51 9.80
CA LYS A 118 4.28 -1.49 10.27
C LYS A 118 4.02 -0.14 9.60
N ALA A 119 3.76 -0.13 8.28
CA ALA A 119 3.54 1.10 7.54
C ALA A 119 2.20 1.78 7.85
N LEU A 120 1.14 1.04 8.17
CA LEU A 120 -0.21 1.59 8.30
C LEU A 120 -0.74 1.61 9.75
N VAL A 121 -0.27 0.72 10.60
CA VAL A 121 -0.76 0.58 11.98
C VAL A 121 0.26 1.08 12.99
N ASP A 122 1.48 0.52 12.95
CA ASP A 122 2.51 0.87 13.93
C ASP A 122 3.03 2.31 13.73
N SER A 123 2.87 2.87 12.54
CA SER A 123 3.26 4.25 12.21
C SER A 123 2.17 5.29 12.47
N LEU A 124 0.98 4.92 12.96
CA LEU A 124 -0.08 5.89 13.26
C LEU A 124 0.43 6.97 14.21
N ASN A 125 0.19 8.24 13.87
CA ASN A 125 0.61 9.39 14.66
C ASN A 125 -0.36 9.66 15.81
N GLU A 126 -0.30 8.79 16.83
CA GLU A 126 -1.16 8.83 18.01
C GLU A 126 -1.19 10.21 18.66
N ARG A 127 -0.02 10.85 18.75
CA ARG A 127 0.13 12.17 19.39
C ARG A 127 -0.74 13.23 18.71
N GLU A 128 -0.80 13.24 17.39
CA GLU A 128 -1.58 14.21 16.64
C GLU A 128 -3.07 13.87 16.65
N PHE A 129 -3.43 12.60 16.64
CA PHE A 129 -4.82 12.18 16.75
C PHE A 129 -5.42 12.52 18.11
N VAL A 130 -4.70 12.27 19.21
CA VAL A 130 -5.15 12.61 20.58
C VAL A 130 -5.50 14.09 20.71
N LYS A 131 -4.78 14.99 20.06
CA LYS A 131 -5.08 16.44 20.10
C LYS A 131 -6.44 16.79 19.49
N ARG A 132 -6.99 15.96 18.64
CA ARG A 132 -8.27 16.15 17.93
C ARG A 132 -9.46 15.51 18.62
N ILE A 133 -9.22 14.83 19.73
CA ILE A 133 -10.24 14.22 20.56
C ILE A 133 -10.54 15.17 21.72
N PRO A 134 -11.81 15.50 22.04
CA PRO A 134 -12.16 16.27 23.22
C PRO A 134 -11.56 15.69 24.50
N THR A 135 -11.12 16.54 25.43
CA THR A 135 -10.36 16.12 26.61
C THR A 135 -11.15 15.15 27.51
N ASP A 136 -12.44 15.33 27.62
CA ASP A 136 -13.35 14.47 28.37
C ASP A 136 -13.56 13.08 27.74
N GLU A 137 -13.34 12.95 26.43
CA GLU A 137 -13.47 11.69 25.70
C GLU A 137 -12.16 10.88 25.64
N ARG A 138 -11.03 11.44 26.08
CA ARG A 138 -9.72 10.76 26.03
C ARG A 138 -9.54 9.67 27.07
N GLN A 139 -10.32 9.71 28.16
CA GLN A 139 -10.13 8.80 29.28
C GLN A 139 -10.44 7.34 28.89
N GLY A 140 -9.51 6.43 29.13
CA GLY A 140 -9.66 5.00 28.86
C GLY A 140 -9.44 4.60 27.41
N LEU A 141 -9.06 5.53 26.52
CA LEU A 141 -8.65 5.18 25.15
C LEU A 141 -7.21 4.66 25.13
N GLU A 142 -6.98 3.57 24.41
CA GLU A 142 -5.65 2.97 24.24
C GLU A 142 -5.46 2.52 22.79
N GLY A 143 -4.23 2.72 22.27
CA GLY A 143 -3.77 2.23 20.98
C GLY A 143 -4.08 3.12 19.78
N GLY A 144 -3.15 3.12 18.82
CA GLY A 144 -3.16 4.02 17.67
C GLY A 144 -4.43 3.97 16.83
N ILE A 145 -4.98 2.78 16.58
CA ILE A 145 -6.22 2.63 15.81
C ILE A 145 -7.42 3.23 16.56
N THR A 146 -7.45 3.13 17.88
CA THR A 146 -8.53 3.73 18.69
C THR A 146 -8.45 5.25 18.64
N PHE A 147 -7.27 5.84 18.83
CA PHE A 147 -7.08 7.29 18.69
C PHE A 147 -7.42 7.78 17.28
N PHE A 148 -7.00 7.04 16.26
CA PHE A 148 -7.34 7.34 14.86
C PHE A 148 -8.86 7.37 14.64
N GLU A 149 -9.59 6.35 15.12
CA GLU A 149 -11.04 6.26 15.01
C GLU A 149 -11.75 7.42 15.71
N GLN A 150 -11.38 7.69 16.97
CA GLN A 150 -11.99 8.74 17.77
C GLN A 150 -11.68 10.14 17.21
N ALA A 151 -10.46 10.36 16.71
CA ALA A 151 -10.11 11.62 16.06
C ALA A 151 -10.98 11.87 14.81
N LEU A 152 -11.16 10.85 13.95
CA LEU A 152 -12.02 10.98 12.78
C LEU A 152 -13.49 11.23 13.15
N ALA A 153 -13.98 10.56 14.18
CA ALA A 153 -15.33 10.78 14.70
C ALA A 153 -15.50 12.22 15.24
N ALA A 154 -14.55 12.68 16.05
CA ALA A 154 -14.57 14.01 16.67
C ALA A 154 -14.53 15.15 15.64
N VAL A 155 -13.79 15.01 14.55
CA VAL A 155 -13.77 16.00 13.46
C VAL A 155 -14.94 15.87 12.48
N GLY A 156 -15.89 14.95 12.73
CA GLY A 156 -17.08 14.76 11.90
C GLY A 156 -16.80 14.12 10.55
N ALA A 157 -15.70 13.39 10.40
CA ALA A 157 -15.40 12.67 9.17
C ALA A 157 -16.42 11.53 8.97
N GLU A 158 -16.90 11.36 7.75
CA GLU A 158 -17.83 10.27 7.40
C GLU A 158 -17.07 9.15 6.66
N GLY A 159 -17.60 7.92 6.67
CA GLY A 159 -17.03 6.79 5.91
C GLY A 159 -15.78 6.13 6.51
N TYR A 160 -15.28 6.57 7.67
CA TYR A 160 -14.02 6.07 8.26
C TYR A 160 -14.09 4.62 8.77
N ARG A 161 -15.28 4.11 9.06
CA ARG A 161 -15.45 2.83 9.76
C ARG A 161 -14.87 1.64 9.02
N GLU A 162 -15.00 1.61 7.69
CA GLU A 162 -14.42 0.54 6.87
C GLU A 162 -12.89 0.55 6.89
N HIS A 163 -12.28 1.74 6.89
CA HIS A 163 -10.84 1.91 6.96
C HIS A 163 -10.28 1.54 8.35
N VAL A 164 -10.98 1.91 9.41
CA VAL A 164 -10.65 1.48 10.78
C VAL A 164 -10.76 -0.03 10.92
N GLN A 165 -11.82 -0.63 10.36
CA GLN A 165 -11.99 -2.09 10.40
C GLN A 165 -10.86 -2.80 9.63
N PHE A 166 -10.46 -2.29 8.49
CA PHE A 166 -9.30 -2.81 7.74
C PHE A 166 -8.02 -2.78 8.58
N LEU A 167 -7.72 -1.68 9.27
CA LEU A 167 -6.53 -1.57 10.13
C LEU A 167 -6.59 -2.57 11.30
N ARG A 168 -7.76 -2.74 11.93
CA ARG A 168 -7.95 -3.74 13.00
C ARG A 168 -7.76 -5.16 12.49
N ASP A 169 -8.34 -5.50 11.35
CA ASP A 169 -8.20 -6.81 10.74
C ASP A 169 -6.74 -7.11 10.36
N LEU A 170 -6.02 -6.11 9.86
CA LEU A 170 -4.60 -6.21 9.54
C LEU A 170 -3.76 -6.43 10.81
N GLN A 171 -4.03 -5.70 11.90
CA GLN A 171 -3.38 -5.87 13.19
C GLN A 171 -3.64 -7.26 13.78
N ASP A 172 -4.90 -7.72 13.73
CA ASP A 172 -5.28 -9.05 14.20
C ASP A 172 -4.56 -10.17 13.43
N LEU A 173 -4.50 -10.04 12.10
CA LEU A 173 -3.82 -11.03 11.24
C LEU A 173 -2.32 -11.10 11.56
N ARG A 174 -1.65 -9.95 11.71
CA ARG A 174 -0.23 -9.89 12.11
C ARG A 174 -0.01 -10.49 13.49
N SER A 175 -0.78 -10.08 14.50
CA SER A 175 -0.56 -10.49 15.90
C SER A 175 -0.74 -11.99 16.11
N THR A 176 -1.62 -12.59 15.32
CA THR A 176 -1.91 -14.03 15.39
C THR A 176 -1.01 -14.89 14.49
N GLY A 177 -0.37 -14.28 13.47
CA GLY A 177 0.43 -14.97 12.46
C GLY A 177 1.92 -15.11 12.80
N VAL A 178 2.53 -14.06 13.37
CA VAL A 178 3.98 -13.97 13.53
C VAL A 178 4.47 -14.47 14.90
N ALA A 179 3.69 -14.31 15.96
CA ALA A 179 4.14 -14.56 17.34
C ALA A 179 3.77 -15.94 17.91
N HIS A 180 2.82 -16.66 17.33
CA HIS A 180 2.30 -17.91 17.89
C HIS A 180 2.06 -18.98 16.82
N ARG A 181 2.07 -20.26 17.27
CA ARG A 181 1.63 -21.39 16.44
C ARG A 181 0.26 -21.04 15.85
N LYS A 182 0.17 -20.99 14.51
CA LYS A 182 -1.08 -20.65 13.78
C LYS A 182 -2.24 -21.51 14.30
N GLY A 183 -3.11 -20.90 15.08
CA GLY A 183 -4.24 -21.53 15.75
C GLY A 183 -5.56 -20.91 15.28
N ARG A 184 -6.64 -21.26 15.98
CA ARG A 184 -8.01 -20.78 15.65
C ARG A 184 -8.13 -19.25 15.50
N SER A 185 -7.33 -18.49 16.24
CA SER A 185 -7.34 -17.02 16.15
C SER A 185 -6.80 -16.52 14.82
N TYR A 186 -5.71 -17.13 14.32
CA TYR A 186 -5.17 -16.83 12.99
C TYR A 186 -6.16 -17.18 11.88
N GLU A 187 -6.78 -18.36 11.95
CA GLU A 187 -7.80 -18.77 10.98
C GLU A 187 -8.99 -17.81 10.96
N LYS A 188 -9.43 -17.33 12.14
CA LYS A 188 -10.52 -16.36 12.26
C LYS A 188 -10.13 -15.00 11.65
N ALA A 189 -8.93 -14.50 11.92
CA ALA A 189 -8.42 -13.26 11.31
C ALA A 189 -8.25 -13.43 9.79
N GLY A 190 -7.65 -14.54 9.36
CA GLY A 190 -7.44 -14.85 7.95
C GLY A 190 -8.74 -14.93 7.13
N ARG A 191 -9.81 -15.49 7.70
CA ARG A 191 -11.12 -15.59 7.01
C ARG A 191 -11.71 -14.23 6.64
N ARG A 192 -11.42 -13.16 7.39
CA ARG A 192 -11.86 -11.81 7.06
C ARG A 192 -11.23 -11.33 5.75
N PHE A 193 -10.02 -11.80 5.46
CA PHE A 193 -9.31 -11.56 4.21
C PHE A 193 -9.44 -12.72 3.20
N LYS A 194 -10.24 -13.76 3.49
CA LYS A 194 -10.43 -14.93 2.62
C LYS A 194 -9.15 -15.73 2.34
N THR A 195 -8.20 -15.76 3.30
CA THR A 195 -6.92 -16.49 3.13
C THR A 195 -7.10 -18.01 3.05
N ASP A 196 -8.27 -18.53 3.43
CA ASP A 196 -8.66 -19.94 3.36
C ASP A 196 -9.30 -20.34 2.01
N THR A 197 -9.76 -19.37 1.22
CA THR A 197 -10.53 -19.61 -0.01
C THR A 197 -9.89 -19.04 -1.26
N GLU A 198 -9.00 -18.04 -1.12
CA GLU A 198 -8.38 -17.35 -2.23
C GLU A 198 -6.84 -17.49 -2.21
N PRO A 199 -6.17 -17.40 -3.36
CA PRO A 199 -4.70 -17.36 -3.41
C PRO A 199 -4.14 -16.20 -2.59
N LEU A 200 -3.07 -16.43 -1.81
CA LEU A 200 -2.48 -15.40 -0.95
C LEU A 200 -1.97 -14.18 -1.73
N SER A 201 -1.53 -14.36 -2.96
CA SER A 201 -1.17 -13.26 -3.86
C SER A 201 -2.35 -12.35 -4.19
N LYS A 202 -3.55 -12.94 -4.42
CA LYS A 202 -4.79 -12.18 -4.64
C LYS A 202 -5.23 -11.47 -3.36
N VAL A 203 -5.20 -12.16 -2.23
CA VAL A 203 -5.54 -11.60 -0.92
C VAL A 203 -4.66 -10.38 -0.62
N PHE A 204 -3.35 -10.51 -0.79
CA PHE A 204 -2.44 -9.38 -0.53
C PHE A 204 -2.64 -8.22 -1.51
N ARG A 205 -2.94 -8.51 -2.78
CA ARG A 205 -3.33 -7.48 -3.76
C ARG A 205 -4.56 -6.70 -3.27
N GLU A 206 -5.58 -7.36 -2.73
CA GLU A 206 -6.78 -6.71 -2.17
C GLU A 206 -6.45 -5.88 -0.93
N MET A 207 -5.51 -6.31 -0.08
CA MET A 207 -5.01 -5.52 1.06
C MET A 207 -4.29 -4.25 0.59
N LEU A 208 -3.48 -4.33 -0.46
CA LEU A 208 -2.82 -3.14 -1.04
C LEU A 208 -3.84 -2.15 -1.63
N VAL A 209 -4.90 -2.65 -2.26
CA VAL A 209 -6.00 -1.79 -2.74
C VAL A 209 -6.72 -1.13 -1.56
N ALA A 210 -7.00 -1.85 -0.48
CA ALA A 210 -7.60 -1.26 0.72
C ALA A 210 -6.69 -0.20 1.36
N ALA A 211 -5.37 -0.41 1.35
CA ALA A 211 -4.40 0.58 1.80
C ALA A 211 -4.42 1.86 0.93
N LEU A 212 -4.52 1.72 -0.38
CA LEU A 212 -4.65 2.86 -1.29
C LEU A 212 -5.95 3.63 -1.07
N ASN A 213 -7.07 2.92 -0.86
CA ASN A 213 -8.36 3.55 -0.55
C ASN A 213 -8.30 4.31 0.78
N LEU A 214 -7.60 3.78 1.79
CA LEU A 214 -7.36 4.49 3.05
C LEU A 214 -6.58 5.80 2.82
N LEU A 215 -5.52 5.78 2.00
CA LEU A 215 -4.75 7.00 1.68
C LEU A 215 -5.61 8.03 0.94
N GLU A 216 -6.41 7.60 -0.03
CA GLU A 216 -7.31 8.47 -0.79
C GLU A 216 -8.38 9.08 0.10
N TYR A 217 -8.99 8.27 0.99
CA TYR A 217 -9.92 8.73 1.99
C TYR A 217 -9.30 9.79 2.91
N LEU A 218 -8.13 9.51 3.48
CA LEU A 218 -7.44 10.45 4.36
C LEU A 218 -7.03 11.73 3.63
N GLN A 219 -6.61 11.64 2.37
CA GLN A 219 -6.33 12.82 1.57
C GLN A 219 -7.59 13.69 1.43
N GLY A 220 -8.76 13.09 1.18
CA GLY A 220 -10.04 13.81 1.16
C GLY A 220 -10.33 14.51 2.50
N VAL A 221 -10.10 13.85 3.63
CA VAL A 221 -10.26 14.44 4.97
C VAL A 221 -9.33 15.63 5.18
N VAL A 222 -8.08 15.51 4.75
CA VAL A 222 -7.08 16.60 4.83
C VAL A 222 -7.47 17.76 3.92
N ASP A 223 -7.86 17.48 2.69
CA ASP A 223 -8.18 18.52 1.69
C ASP A 223 -9.46 19.28 2.04
N THR A 224 -10.41 18.65 2.73
CA THR A 224 -11.63 19.30 3.25
C THR A 224 -11.39 20.14 4.50
N GLY A 225 -10.18 20.07 5.10
CA GLY A 225 -9.82 20.87 6.27
C GLY A 225 -10.41 20.35 7.59
N LEU A 226 -10.94 19.13 7.63
CA LEU A 226 -11.49 18.56 8.85
C LEU A 226 -10.47 18.42 9.98
N PHE A 227 -9.20 18.23 9.64
CA PHE A 227 -8.11 18.17 10.62
C PHE A 227 -7.53 19.53 11.00
N ASP A 228 -8.00 20.65 10.42
CA ASP A 228 -7.53 21.99 10.78
C ASP A 228 -8.11 22.44 12.15
N ALA A 229 -9.29 21.93 12.52
CA ALA A 229 -9.91 22.21 13.80
C ALA A 229 -9.29 21.34 14.89
N THR A 230 -8.74 21.97 15.93
CA THR A 230 -8.57 21.31 17.23
C THR A 230 -9.82 21.60 18.04
N PRO A 231 -10.39 20.59 18.75
CA PRO A 231 -11.49 20.88 19.68
C PRO A 231 -11.05 22.00 20.64
N GLU A 232 -11.88 23.00 20.78
CA GLU A 232 -11.68 24.01 21.84
C GLU A 232 -11.79 23.29 23.20
N ASP A 233 -10.82 23.54 24.09
CA ASP A 233 -10.82 23.06 25.48
C ASP A 233 -11.99 23.63 26.28
#